data_e3c0d0d0aaf82c0c337d431012459aca
#
_entry.id   e3c0d0d0aaf82c0c337d431012459aca
#
_cell.length_a   1.000
_cell.length_b   1.000
_cell.length_c   1.000
_cell.angle_alpha   90.00
_cell.angle_beta   90.00
_cell.angle_gamma   90.00
#
_symmetry.space_group_name_H-M   'P 1'
#
loop_
_entity.id
_entity.type
_entity.pdbx_description
1 polymer ?
#
loop_
_entity_poly.entity_id
_entity_poly.type
_entity_poly.pdbx_seq_one_letter_code
_entity_poly.pdbx_strand_id
1 'polypeptide(L)'
;GIRDYYSSRGLGDVYKRQTIGCMEFGGTFLNKRLNRNNDGGSIRKTTDVFQLATAVLFQNPIQNFALAPNNLTDAPQVCLDFMKQVPTTWDETRFIDGYPGKYVVLARRHADQWYIAGINAQKEPLKLKLNLPMCTKGDKVMLYQDDKKLNPHAEEITLKKNDEVSITMQAEGGFLLVK
;
A
#
# COMPACT_ATOMS: atom_id res chain seq x y z
N GLY A 1 21.48 23.94 -0.92
CA GLY A 1 20.78 24.84 -0.06
C GLY A 1 19.27 24.66 0.08
N ILE A 2 18.47 24.93 -0.96
CA ILE A 2 16.99 24.96 -0.81
C ILE A 2 16.39 23.54 -0.71
N ARG A 3 16.99 22.52 -1.31
CA ARG A 3 16.48 21.13 -1.25
C ARG A 3 16.56 20.51 0.14
N ASP A 4 17.63 20.76 0.88
CA ASP A 4 17.80 20.19 2.22
C ASP A 4 16.91 20.86 3.26
N TYR A 5 16.56 22.12 3.05
CA TYR A 5 15.66 22.88 3.89
C TYR A 5 14.20 22.34 3.82
N TYR A 6 13.76 21.87 2.65
CA TYR A 6 12.44 21.26 2.50
C TYR A 6 12.40 19.82 3.02
N SER A 7 13.47 19.03 2.89
CA SER A 7 13.49 17.65 3.37
C SER A 7 13.54 17.55 4.90
N SER A 8 14.32 18.42 5.54
CA SER A 8 14.41 18.44 7.01
C SER A 8 13.15 19.01 7.68
N ARG A 9 12.46 19.97 7.05
CA ARG A 9 11.15 20.44 7.51
C ARG A 9 10.04 19.44 7.21
N GLY A 10 10.10 18.71 6.10
CA GLY A 10 9.10 17.70 5.74
C GLY A 10 8.93 16.62 6.81
N LEU A 11 10.02 16.09 7.34
CA LEU A 11 9.98 15.11 8.44
C LEU A 11 9.47 15.73 9.76
N GLY A 12 9.93 16.91 10.12
CA GLY A 12 9.49 17.63 11.32
C GLY A 12 8.00 18.00 11.27
N ASP A 13 7.49 18.41 10.11
CA ASP A 13 6.08 18.73 9.90
C ASP A 13 5.20 17.48 9.90
N VAL A 14 5.67 16.36 9.38
CA VAL A 14 4.94 15.08 9.43
C VAL A 14 4.72 14.63 10.87
N TYR A 15 5.75 14.67 11.70
CA TYR A 15 5.62 14.30 13.11
C TYR A 15 4.75 15.29 13.92
N LYS A 16 4.83 16.59 13.64
CA LYS A 16 4.03 17.61 14.33
C LYS A 16 2.56 17.56 13.90
N ARG A 17 2.27 17.31 12.64
CA ARG A 17 0.90 17.27 12.11
C ARG A 17 0.14 16.00 12.47
N GLN A 18 0.81 14.88 12.70
CA GLN A 18 0.19 13.64 13.20
C GLN A 18 -0.49 13.84 14.58
N THR A 19 -0.01 14.79 15.37
CA THR A 19 -0.62 15.15 16.65
C THR A 19 -1.76 16.17 16.53
N ILE A 20 -1.92 16.83 15.39
CA ILE A 20 -2.88 17.92 15.17
C ILE A 20 -4.06 17.49 14.29
N GLY A 21 -3.89 16.49 13.44
CA GLY A 21 -4.95 16.01 12.54
C GLY A 21 -4.45 15.26 11.31
N CYS A 22 -5.41 14.86 10.49
CA CYS A 22 -5.14 14.14 9.25
C CYS A 22 -4.47 15.05 8.21
N MET A 23 -3.58 14.46 7.42
CA MET A 23 -2.90 15.14 6.33
C MET A 23 -3.47 14.70 4.98
N GLU A 24 -3.41 15.57 3.98
CA GLU A 24 -3.62 15.18 2.60
C GLU A 24 -2.47 14.29 2.12
N PHE A 25 -2.79 13.19 1.45
CA PHE A 25 -1.83 12.27 0.88
C PHE A 25 -1.88 12.32 -0.66
N GLY A 26 -0.80 12.77 -1.26
CA GLY A 26 -0.62 12.79 -2.72
C GLY A 26 0.37 11.73 -3.17
N GLY A 27 0.08 10.48 -2.85
CA GLY A 27 0.94 9.33 -3.19
C GLY A 27 0.35 8.45 -4.29
N THR A 28 0.75 7.19 -4.28
CA THR A 28 0.28 6.17 -5.23
C THR A 28 0.60 6.53 -6.69
N PHE A 29 1.89 6.56 -6.98
CA PHE A 29 2.42 6.90 -8.29
C PHE A 29 2.71 5.62 -9.09
N LEU A 30 2.04 5.40 -10.22
CA LEU A 30 2.15 4.17 -11.02
C LEU A 30 3.21 4.23 -12.13
N ASN A 31 3.64 5.41 -12.58
CA ASN A 31 4.71 5.49 -13.56
C ASN A 31 5.99 4.84 -13.02
N LYS A 32 6.62 4.00 -13.83
CA LYS A 32 7.90 3.36 -13.48
C LYS A 32 9.06 4.37 -13.47
N ARG A 33 8.95 5.42 -14.27
CA ARG A 33 9.84 6.57 -14.22
C ARG A 33 9.15 7.73 -13.52
N LEU A 34 9.86 8.42 -12.65
CA LEU A 34 9.32 9.51 -11.83
C LEU A 34 9.16 10.80 -12.65
N ASN A 35 8.44 10.69 -13.76
CA ASN A 35 8.02 11.83 -14.57
C ASN A 35 6.62 11.61 -15.17
N ARG A 36 6.05 12.69 -15.70
CA ARG A 36 4.67 12.70 -16.20
C ARG A 36 4.44 11.76 -17.38
N ASN A 37 5.42 11.60 -18.27
CA ASN A 37 5.28 10.84 -19.51
C ASN A 37 5.84 9.42 -19.44
N ASN A 38 6.40 9.03 -18.29
CA ASN A 38 7.04 7.73 -18.06
C ASN A 38 8.25 7.45 -19.01
N ASP A 39 8.87 8.47 -19.56
CA ASP A 39 9.92 8.40 -20.60
C ASP A 39 11.32 8.83 -20.11
N GLY A 40 11.41 9.51 -18.96
CA GLY A 40 12.66 10.04 -18.42
C GLY A 40 12.67 10.09 -16.88
N GLY A 41 13.69 10.71 -16.31
CA GLY A 41 13.85 10.86 -14.87
C GLY A 41 14.32 9.59 -14.15
N SER A 42 14.24 9.60 -12.83
CA SER A 42 14.64 8.48 -11.97
C SER A 42 13.67 7.31 -12.09
N ILE A 43 14.18 6.10 -11.94
CA ILE A 43 13.34 4.89 -11.89
C ILE A 43 12.76 4.74 -10.48
N ARG A 44 11.44 4.51 -10.38
CA ARG A 44 10.77 4.14 -9.14
C ARG A 44 11.27 2.76 -8.68
N LYS A 45 11.70 2.64 -7.45
CA LYS A 45 12.21 1.39 -6.87
C LYS A 45 11.10 0.48 -6.36
N THR A 46 10.07 1.08 -5.75
CA THR A 46 8.94 0.34 -5.19
C THR A 46 8.04 -0.24 -6.27
N THR A 47 7.39 -1.35 -5.96
CA THR A 47 6.44 -2.00 -6.87
C THR A 47 5.10 -1.25 -6.94
N ASP A 48 4.24 -1.65 -7.88
CA ASP A 48 2.90 -1.07 -8.00
C ASP A 48 2.04 -1.42 -6.78
N VAL A 49 2.13 -2.66 -6.27
CA VAL A 49 1.36 -3.06 -5.07
C VAL A 49 1.88 -2.36 -3.81
N PHE A 50 3.18 -2.06 -3.71
CA PHE A 50 3.68 -1.17 -2.66
C PHE A 50 2.97 0.18 -2.70
N GLN A 51 2.84 0.77 -3.89
CA GLN A 51 2.15 2.05 -4.05
C GLN A 51 0.67 1.98 -3.67
N LEU A 52 -0.04 0.92 -4.07
CA LEU A 52 -1.43 0.70 -3.67
C LEU A 52 -1.58 0.54 -2.16
N ALA A 53 -0.69 -0.21 -1.52
CA ALA A 53 -0.71 -0.44 -0.08
C ALA A 53 -0.61 0.87 0.72
N THR A 54 0.10 1.88 0.20
CA THR A 54 0.21 3.18 0.86
C THR A 54 -1.14 3.88 1.01
N ALA A 55 -2.09 3.66 0.09
CA ALA A 55 -3.44 4.22 0.18
C ALA A 55 -4.22 3.72 1.41
N VAL A 56 -3.89 2.52 1.89
CA VAL A 56 -4.47 1.95 3.12
C VAL A 56 -3.61 2.27 4.34
N LEU A 57 -2.29 2.25 4.21
CA LEU A 57 -1.37 2.43 5.35
C LEU A 57 -1.33 3.86 5.88
N PHE A 58 -1.41 4.86 4.99
CA PHE A 58 -1.41 6.25 5.42
C PHE A 58 -2.81 6.71 5.85
N GLN A 59 -2.86 7.43 6.96
CA GLN A 59 -4.13 7.90 7.52
C GLN A 59 -4.48 9.27 6.95
N ASN A 60 -5.22 9.26 5.84
CA ASN A 60 -5.66 10.48 5.16
C ASN A 60 -7.11 10.40 4.72
N PRO A 61 -7.95 11.36 5.13
CA PRO A 61 -9.31 11.47 4.62
C PRO A 61 -9.37 12.02 3.19
N ILE A 62 -8.29 12.63 2.71
CA ILE A 62 -8.15 13.16 1.36
C ILE A 62 -7.00 12.43 0.68
N GLN A 63 -7.31 11.64 -0.35
CA GLN A 63 -6.33 10.91 -1.15
C GLN A 63 -6.33 11.43 -2.57
N ASN A 64 -5.19 11.99 -2.98
CA ASN A 64 -4.91 12.35 -4.36
C ASN A 64 -3.99 11.30 -4.97
N PHE A 65 -4.51 10.50 -5.89
CA PHE A 65 -3.66 9.58 -6.64
C PHE A 65 -2.85 10.35 -7.68
N ALA A 66 -1.53 10.21 -7.62
CA ALA A 66 -0.62 10.90 -8.53
C ALA A 66 -0.59 10.19 -9.91
N LEU A 67 -1.73 10.14 -10.58
CA LEU A 67 -1.89 9.54 -11.90
C LEU A 67 -1.60 10.59 -12.98
N ALA A 68 -0.87 10.16 -14.01
CA ALA A 68 -0.68 10.91 -15.25
C ALA A 68 -1.69 10.42 -16.32
N PRO A 69 -2.01 11.25 -17.35
CA PRO A 69 -2.97 10.84 -18.38
C PRO A 69 -2.65 9.52 -19.08
N ASN A 70 -1.36 9.19 -19.25
CA ASN A 70 -0.93 7.92 -19.82
C ASN A 70 -1.31 6.71 -18.94
N ASN A 71 -1.51 6.88 -17.64
CA ASN A 71 -1.87 5.76 -16.76
C ASN A 71 -3.26 5.19 -17.06
N LEU A 72 -4.12 5.91 -17.78
CA LEU A 72 -5.38 5.36 -18.24
C LEU A 72 -5.20 4.24 -19.27
N THR A 73 -4.05 4.17 -19.93
CA THR A 73 -3.75 3.20 -20.99
C THR A 73 -2.60 2.26 -20.66
N ASP A 74 -1.62 2.69 -19.87
CA ASP A 74 -0.40 1.93 -19.61
C ASP A 74 -0.29 1.37 -18.19
N ALA A 75 -1.11 1.85 -17.25
CA ALA A 75 -1.12 1.30 -15.91
C ALA A 75 -1.88 -0.04 -15.86
N PRO A 76 -1.45 -0.98 -15.00
CA PRO A 76 -2.18 -2.22 -14.81
C PRO A 76 -3.62 -1.98 -14.35
N GLN A 77 -4.59 -2.55 -15.06
CA GLN A 77 -6.02 -2.34 -14.77
C GLN A 77 -6.39 -2.71 -13.32
N VAL A 78 -5.78 -3.75 -12.79
CA VAL A 78 -5.99 -4.18 -11.39
C VAL A 78 -5.66 -3.09 -10.38
N CYS A 79 -4.66 -2.24 -10.66
CA CYS A 79 -4.31 -1.10 -9.80
C CYS A 79 -5.36 0.00 -9.89
N LEU A 80 -5.81 0.33 -11.09
CA LEU A 80 -6.85 1.34 -11.31
C LEU A 80 -8.18 0.94 -10.67
N ASP A 81 -8.55 -0.33 -10.77
CA ASP A 81 -9.78 -0.84 -10.17
C ASP A 81 -9.73 -0.81 -8.65
N PHE A 82 -8.60 -1.13 -8.03
CA PHE A 82 -8.42 -0.96 -6.59
C PHE A 82 -8.56 0.51 -6.17
N MET A 83 -7.92 1.43 -6.89
CA MET A 83 -7.97 2.87 -6.59
C MET A 83 -9.39 3.45 -6.62
N LYS A 84 -10.29 2.89 -7.45
CA LYS A 84 -11.71 3.30 -7.50
C LYS A 84 -12.50 2.89 -6.28
N GLN A 85 -12.05 1.88 -5.55
CA GLN A 85 -12.79 1.22 -4.47
C GLN A 85 -12.24 1.50 -3.08
N VAL A 86 -10.96 1.87 -2.97
CA VAL A 86 -10.33 2.07 -1.67
C VAL A 86 -10.98 3.25 -0.94
N PRO A 87 -11.43 3.06 0.32
CA PRO A 87 -12.01 4.14 1.11
C PRO A 87 -10.94 5.09 1.61
N THR A 88 -11.35 6.31 1.96
CA THR A 88 -10.48 7.34 2.54
C THR A 88 -10.65 7.50 4.05
N THR A 89 -11.69 6.91 4.61
CA THR A 89 -12.00 6.97 6.05
C THR A 89 -12.04 5.58 6.65
N TRP A 90 -11.66 5.47 7.92
CA TRP A 90 -11.51 4.18 8.58
C TRP A 90 -12.19 4.22 9.96
N ASP A 91 -13.01 3.21 10.22
CA ASP A 91 -13.71 3.07 11.51
C ASP A 91 -12.81 2.44 12.57
N GLU A 92 -11.86 1.61 12.13
CA GLU A 92 -10.94 0.91 13.01
C GLU A 92 -9.59 0.72 12.34
N THR A 93 -8.52 0.79 13.13
CA THR A 93 -7.15 0.50 12.69
C THR A 93 -6.48 -0.43 13.70
N ARG A 94 -5.91 -1.53 13.23
CA ARG A 94 -5.14 -2.48 14.03
C ARG A 94 -3.73 -2.61 13.49
N PHE A 95 -2.75 -2.53 14.37
CA PHE A 95 -1.40 -2.96 14.06
C PHE A 95 -1.36 -4.49 14.03
N ILE A 96 -0.87 -5.07 12.95
CA ILE A 96 -0.79 -6.51 12.78
C ILE A 96 0.63 -6.99 13.01
N ASP A 97 1.61 -6.41 12.30
CA ASP A 97 3.01 -6.78 12.40
C ASP A 97 3.88 -5.65 11.86
N GLY A 98 5.16 -5.60 12.25
CA GLY A 98 6.09 -4.64 11.70
C GLY A 98 7.36 -4.47 12.50
N TYR A 99 8.37 -3.99 11.80
CA TYR A 99 9.64 -3.56 12.40
C TYR A 99 10.08 -2.24 11.77
N PRO A 100 10.35 -1.19 12.55
CA PRO A 100 10.75 0.12 12.05
C PRO A 100 11.89 0.04 11.03
N GLY A 101 11.72 0.68 9.88
CA GLY A 101 12.69 0.69 8.78
C GLY A 101 12.75 -0.59 7.94
N LYS A 102 12.00 -1.64 8.28
CA LYS A 102 11.98 -2.89 7.52
C LYS A 102 10.65 -3.15 6.83
N TYR A 103 9.56 -3.21 7.59
CA TYR A 103 8.23 -3.47 7.06
C TYR A 103 7.17 -3.03 8.05
N VAL A 104 5.93 -2.91 7.56
CA VAL A 104 4.75 -2.66 8.38
C VAL A 104 3.54 -3.34 7.77
N VAL A 105 2.66 -3.86 8.62
CA VAL A 105 1.36 -4.42 8.25
C VAL A 105 0.29 -3.84 9.17
N LEU A 106 -0.71 -3.21 8.58
CA LEU A 106 -1.89 -2.70 9.27
C LEU A 106 -3.15 -3.37 8.72
N ALA A 107 -4.15 -3.54 9.56
CA ALA A 107 -5.52 -3.85 9.15
C ALA A 107 -6.41 -2.66 9.47
N ARG A 108 -7.23 -2.25 8.50
CA ARG A 108 -8.18 -1.16 8.65
C ARG A 108 -9.56 -1.59 8.22
N ARG A 109 -10.57 -1.17 8.95
CA ARG A 109 -11.97 -1.45 8.66
C ARG A 109 -12.68 -0.18 8.16
N HIS A 110 -13.44 -0.34 7.10
CA HIS A 110 -14.41 0.63 6.64
C HIS A 110 -15.75 -0.08 6.46
N ALA A 111 -16.76 0.34 7.21
CA ALA A 111 -18.03 -0.37 7.32
C ALA A 111 -17.81 -1.86 7.68
N ASP A 112 -18.25 -2.78 6.83
CA ASP A 112 -18.13 -4.23 7.04
C ASP A 112 -16.87 -4.83 6.38
N GLN A 113 -16.08 -4.02 5.67
CA GLN A 113 -14.92 -4.51 4.94
C GLN A 113 -13.61 -4.25 5.69
N TRP A 114 -12.74 -5.25 5.68
CA TRP A 114 -11.37 -5.15 6.18
C TRP A 114 -10.37 -5.04 5.03
N TYR A 115 -9.46 -4.09 5.18
CA TYR A 115 -8.33 -3.85 4.29
C TYR A 115 -7.05 -4.09 5.07
N ILE A 116 -6.35 -5.18 4.75
CA ILE A 116 -5.05 -5.49 5.36
C ILE A 116 -3.98 -5.14 4.34
N ALA A 117 -3.09 -4.24 4.71
CA ALA A 117 -2.05 -3.75 3.82
C ALA A 117 -0.67 -3.90 4.47
N GLY A 118 0.31 -4.28 3.68
CA GLY A 118 1.68 -4.32 4.11
C GLY A 118 2.66 -3.85 3.04
N ILE A 119 3.76 -3.27 3.50
CA ILE A 119 4.89 -2.87 2.65
C ILE A 119 6.20 -3.40 3.21
N ASN A 120 7.09 -3.79 2.31
CA ASN A 120 8.44 -4.25 2.59
C ASN A 120 9.44 -3.21 2.09
N ALA A 121 10.17 -2.57 2.98
CA ALA A 121 11.20 -1.59 2.65
C ALA A 121 12.58 -2.23 2.41
N GLN A 122 12.68 -3.55 2.49
CA GLN A 122 13.92 -4.28 2.33
C GLN A 122 14.16 -4.62 0.85
N LYS A 123 15.42 -4.85 0.50
CA LYS A 123 15.85 -5.23 -0.86
C LYS A 123 15.72 -6.74 -1.14
N GLU A 124 15.11 -7.47 -0.23
CA GLU A 124 14.90 -8.91 -0.32
C GLU A 124 13.43 -9.26 -0.09
N PRO A 125 12.92 -10.32 -0.71
CA PRO A 125 11.56 -10.77 -0.45
C PRO A 125 11.37 -11.16 1.02
N LEU A 126 10.23 -10.78 1.58
CA LEU A 126 9.86 -11.06 2.97
C LEU A 126 8.65 -11.99 3.01
N LYS A 127 8.80 -13.11 3.73
CA LYS A 127 7.71 -14.04 4.01
C LYS A 127 7.21 -13.84 5.42
N LEU A 128 5.91 -13.62 5.56
CA LEU A 128 5.24 -13.40 6.83
C LEU A 128 4.14 -14.43 7.04
N LYS A 129 3.98 -14.84 8.29
CA LYS A 129 2.76 -15.50 8.79
C LYS A 129 2.03 -14.51 9.67
N LEU A 130 0.93 -14.00 9.16
CA LEU A 130 0.15 -12.96 9.82
C LEU A 130 -0.95 -13.59 10.66
N ASN A 131 -1.13 -13.06 11.86
CA ASN A 131 -2.29 -13.35 12.69
C ASN A 131 -3.36 -12.29 12.40
N LEU A 132 -4.47 -12.71 11.78
CA LEU A 132 -5.57 -11.85 11.34
C LEU A 132 -6.88 -12.28 12.02
N PRO A 133 -7.14 -11.85 13.27
CA PRO A 133 -8.31 -12.29 14.03
C PRO A 133 -9.66 -11.89 13.43
N MET A 134 -9.65 -11.01 12.41
CA MET A 134 -10.84 -10.67 11.64
C MET A 134 -11.12 -11.67 10.49
N CYS A 135 -10.26 -12.65 10.28
CA CYS A 135 -10.35 -13.64 9.20
C CYS A 135 -10.66 -15.02 9.75
N THR A 136 -11.54 -15.76 9.10
CA THR A 136 -11.92 -17.12 9.46
C THR A 136 -11.67 -18.08 8.32
N LYS A 137 -11.52 -19.38 8.65
CA LYS A 137 -11.42 -20.42 7.63
C LYS A 137 -12.67 -20.43 6.75
N GLY A 138 -12.47 -20.43 5.43
CA GLY A 138 -13.54 -20.39 4.44
C GLY A 138 -13.86 -18.99 3.94
N ASP A 139 -13.36 -17.93 4.56
CA ASP A 139 -13.51 -16.58 4.02
C ASP A 139 -12.88 -16.49 2.63
N LYS A 140 -13.60 -15.86 1.73
CA LYS A 140 -13.10 -15.45 0.43
C LYS A 140 -12.57 -14.04 0.52
N VAL A 141 -11.33 -13.83 0.12
CA VAL A 141 -10.65 -12.55 0.22
C VAL A 141 -9.94 -12.26 -1.10
N MET A 142 -9.92 -10.99 -1.49
CA MET A 142 -9.16 -10.54 -2.66
C MET A 142 -7.74 -10.21 -2.23
N LEU A 143 -6.78 -10.96 -2.73
CA LEU A 143 -5.35 -10.72 -2.49
C LEU A 143 -4.72 -10.01 -3.68
N TYR A 144 -4.13 -8.85 -3.43
CA TYR A 144 -3.29 -8.10 -4.37
C TYR A 144 -1.84 -8.28 -3.97
N GLN A 145 -1.01 -8.72 -4.88
CA GLN A 145 0.43 -8.89 -4.65
C GLN A 145 1.22 -8.75 -5.94
N ASP A 146 2.53 -8.61 -5.81
CA ASP A 146 3.45 -8.62 -6.95
C ASP A 146 3.90 -10.04 -7.26
N ASP A 147 3.92 -10.42 -8.53
CA ASP A 147 4.52 -11.67 -8.98
C ASP A 147 6.06 -11.60 -8.90
N LYS A 148 6.75 -12.70 -9.26
CA LYS A 148 8.22 -12.74 -9.29
C LYS A 148 8.87 -11.79 -10.30
N LYS A 149 8.10 -11.29 -11.26
CA LYS A 149 8.54 -10.30 -12.24
C LYS A 149 8.15 -8.87 -11.85
N LEU A 150 7.63 -8.71 -10.62
CA LEU A 150 7.17 -7.44 -10.04
C LEU A 150 5.97 -6.84 -10.78
N ASN A 151 5.13 -7.68 -11.42
CA ASN A 151 3.87 -7.25 -11.99
C ASN A 151 2.76 -7.41 -10.94
N PRO A 152 1.89 -6.42 -10.79
CA PRO A 152 0.76 -6.51 -9.87
C PRO A 152 -0.30 -7.47 -10.42
N HIS A 153 -0.86 -8.31 -9.55
CA HIS A 153 -2.02 -9.13 -9.85
C HIS A 153 -2.95 -9.20 -8.65
N ALA A 154 -4.21 -9.53 -8.90
CA ALA A 154 -5.19 -9.79 -7.88
C ALA A 154 -5.84 -11.15 -8.11
N GLU A 155 -6.05 -11.89 -7.03
CA GLU A 155 -6.71 -13.19 -7.04
C GLU A 155 -7.64 -13.35 -5.84
N GLU A 156 -8.80 -13.97 -6.07
CA GLU A 156 -9.66 -14.38 -4.96
C GLU A 156 -9.09 -15.67 -4.36
N ILE A 157 -8.77 -15.63 -3.09
CA ILE A 157 -8.30 -16.80 -2.35
C ILE A 157 -9.29 -17.18 -1.25
N THR A 158 -9.39 -18.47 -0.97
CA THR A 158 -10.16 -18.96 0.19
C THR A 158 -9.21 -19.30 1.33
N LEU A 159 -9.44 -18.73 2.50
CA LEU A 159 -8.59 -18.91 3.65
C LEU A 159 -8.69 -20.35 4.18
N LYS A 160 -7.53 -20.99 4.38
CA LYS A 160 -7.44 -22.41 4.79
C LYS A 160 -7.43 -22.60 6.30
N LYS A 161 -7.11 -21.56 7.06
CA LYS A 161 -7.00 -21.56 8.51
C LYS A 161 -7.72 -20.37 9.11
N ASN A 162 -8.12 -20.49 10.38
CA ASN A 162 -8.56 -19.35 11.15
C ASN A 162 -7.35 -18.49 11.52
N ASP A 163 -7.53 -17.17 11.49
CA ASP A 163 -6.59 -16.17 11.99
C ASP A 163 -5.17 -16.23 11.39
N GLU A 164 -4.86 -17.16 10.48
CA GLU A 164 -3.52 -17.28 9.92
C GLU A 164 -3.51 -17.18 8.39
N VAL A 165 -2.74 -16.22 7.88
CA VAL A 165 -2.49 -16.04 6.46
C VAL A 165 -0.99 -15.92 6.21
N SER A 166 -0.48 -16.69 5.22
CA SER A 166 0.91 -16.59 4.79
C SER A 166 1.01 -15.71 3.56
N ILE A 167 1.83 -14.66 3.65
CA ILE A 167 2.03 -13.67 2.58
C ILE A 167 3.51 -13.61 2.23
N THR A 168 3.79 -13.39 0.95
CA THR A 168 5.14 -13.07 0.47
C THR A 168 5.13 -11.72 -0.19
N MET A 169 5.84 -10.76 0.37
CA MET A 169 6.10 -9.47 -0.28
C MET A 169 7.42 -9.54 -1.03
N GLN A 170 7.46 -9.04 -2.25
CA GLN A 170 8.70 -8.89 -3.00
C GLN A 170 9.61 -7.82 -2.38
N ALA A 171 10.86 -7.74 -2.84
CA ALA A 171 11.75 -6.64 -2.47
C ALA A 171 11.14 -5.28 -2.84
N GLU A 172 11.15 -4.32 -1.92
CA GLU A 172 10.53 -3.00 -2.09
C GLU A 172 9.06 -3.11 -2.61
N GLY A 173 8.40 -4.22 -2.25
CA GLY A 173 7.04 -4.59 -2.67
C GLY A 173 6.01 -4.48 -1.55
N GLY A 174 4.78 -4.81 -1.89
CA GLY A 174 3.67 -4.77 -0.94
C GLY A 174 2.67 -5.89 -1.14
N PHE A 175 1.64 -5.88 -0.30
CA PHE A 175 0.42 -6.66 -0.50
C PHE A 175 -0.78 -5.91 0.02
N LEU A 176 -1.95 -6.30 -0.49
CA LEU A 176 -3.25 -5.91 0.02
C LEU A 176 -4.14 -7.14 0.09
N LEU A 177 -4.93 -7.22 1.12
CA LEU A 177 -5.96 -8.24 1.29
C LEU A 177 -7.25 -7.53 1.68
N VAL A 178 -8.30 -7.75 0.89
CA VAL A 178 -9.62 -7.14 1.11
C VAL A 178 -10.62 -8.26 1.41
N LYS A 179 -11.27 -8.13 2.57
CA LYS A 179 -12.30 -9.06 3.05
C LYS A 179 -13.62 -8.36 3.24
#